data_e95574bc88778d94e8d9d82f0bd671e8
#
_entry.id   e95574bc88778d94e8d9d82f0bd671e8
#
_cell.length_a   1.000
_cell.length_b   1.000
_cell.length_c   1.000
_cell.angle_alpha   90.00
_cell.angle_beta   90.00
_cell.angle_gamma   90.00
#
_symmetry.space_group_name_H-M   'P 1'
#
loop_
_entity.id
_entity.type
_entity.pdbx_description
1 polymer ?
#
loop_
_entity_poly.entity_id
_entity_poly.type
_entity_poly.pdbx_seq_one_letter_code
_entity_poly.pdbx_strand_id
1 'polypeptide(L)'
;MANGPTRRAFLAAAALLSAAMGKRSSSEASPFPTAEKPIRWLAFYGMTADEVILATYDIVVLDSAFQGSINLVGGPGTRVCGYLSLGEIRTSDPFLAFLDREVLLPENPDWPGTRRVDVRHPSWRSLVLDQRIPSLASQGFTGLMFDTLDTPPYLELLDPARYHGMREAAIGLVDSIRARWPEMMLIMNRGYALLPDVVQKIDAIIAESLMTTPDRQTGGFAWVDSHQVELQLRLLDPAVGRHPPLPILSLDYWDPNDAKTIAEIYRRERKLGHHPYVATRLLDQIVPEER
;
A
#
# COMPACT_ATOMS: atom_id res chain seq x y z
N MET A 1 8.86 10.97 -28.84
CA MET A 1 8.46 10.99 -27.44
C MET A 1 7.47 9.85 -27.25
N ALA A 2 7.91 8.70 -26.76
CA ALA A 2 7.05 7.55 -26.57
C ALA A 2 6.33 7.74 -25.22
N ASN A 3 5.01 7.85 -25.26
CA ASN A 3 4.16 7.82 -24.09
C ASN A 3 4.33 6.43 -23.43
N GLY A 4 5.01 6.39 -22.31
CA GLY A 4 5.06 5.17 -21.48
C GLY A 4 3.65 4.78 -21.02
N PRO A 5 3.41 3.50 -20.77
CA PRO A 5 2.10 3.03 -20.35
C PRO A 5 1.69 3.69 -19.03
N THR A 6 0.54 4.34 -19.06
CA THR A 6 -0.08 5.02 -17.92
C THR A 6 -0.57 4.00 -16.87
N ARG A 7 -0.87 4.43 -15.63
CA ARG A 7 -1.54 3.61 -14.59
C ARG A 7 -2.72 2.77 -15.12
N ARG A 8 -3.41 3.22 -16.17
CA ARG A 8 -4.49 2.47 -16.85
C ARG A 8 -4.01 1.16 -17.50
N ALA A 9 -2.81 1.17 -18.11
CA ALA A 9 -2.20 -0.03 -18.68
C ALA A 9 -1.82 -1.05 -17.58
N PHE A 10 -1.51 -0.58 -16.39
CA PHE A 10 -1.15 -1.42 -15.24
C PHE A 10 -2.32 -2.26 -14.73
N LEU A 11 -3.51 -1.68 -14.62
CA LEU A 11 -4.73 -2.40 -14.19
C LEU A 11 -5.14 -3.47 -15.21
N ALA A 12 -5.01 -3.18 -16.51
CA ALA A 12 -5.28 -4.14 -17.57
C ALA A 12 -4.29 -5.32 -17.58
N ALA A 13 -3.02 -5.05 -17.28
CA ALA A 13 -1.98 -6.09 -17.21
C ALA A 13 -2.17 -7.04 -16.01
N ALA A 14 -2.60 -6.51 -14.85
CA ALA A 14 -2.88 -7.33 -13.67
C ALA A 14 -4.07 -8.29 -13.87
N ALA A 15 -5.07 -7.90 -14.65
CA ALA A 15 -6.24 -8.74 -14.97
C ALA A 15 -5.89 -9.99 -15.80
N LEU A 16 -4.84 -9.94 -16.63
CA LEU A 16 -4.41 -11.08 -17.45
C LEU A 16 -3.68 -12.16 -16.65
N LEU A 17 -3.11 -11.81 -15.47
CA LEU A 17 -2.36 -12.75 -14.61
C LEU A 17 -3.25 -13.54 -13.63
N SER A 18 -4.49 -13.10 -13.37
CA SER A 18 -5.39 -13.73 -12.39
C SER A 18 -6.07 -15.04 -12.85
N ALA A 19 -5.88 -15.49 -14.08
CA ALA A 19 -6.65 -16.60 -14.67
C ALA A 19 -6.14 -18.02 -14.32
N ALA A 20 -5.09 -18.17 -13.51
CA ALA A 20 -4.53 -19.50 -13.21
C ALA A 20 -4.11 -19.57 -11.74
N MET A 21 -4.96 -20.09 -10.84
CA MET A 21 -4.45 -20.86 -9.69
C MET A 21 -5.52 -21.49 -8.80
N GLY A 22 -5.22 -22.73 -8.38
CA GLY A 22 -6.01 -23.58 -7.51
C GLY A 22 -5.67 -23.41 -6.02
N LYS A 23 -6.60 -23.86 -5.20
CA LYS A 23 -6.72 -23.72 -3.73
C LYS A 23 -5.66 -24.45 -2.90
N ARG A 24 -5.18 -23.82 -1.81
CA ARG A 24 -4.82 -24.52 -0.56
C ARG A 24 -5.04 -23.63 0.66
N SER A 25 -5.52 -24.22 1.77
CA SER A 25 -5.95 -23.61 3.01
C SER A 25 -5.00 -23.94 4.17
N SER A 26 -4.77 -22.97 5.05
CA SER A 26 -4.59 -23.19 6.51
C SER A 26 -4.79 -21.88 7.26
N SER A 27 -5.59 -21.87 8.33
CA SER A 27 -6.06 -20.69 9.05
C SER A 27 -5.26 -20.49 10.34
N GLU A 28 -4.79 -19.27 10.57
CA GLU A 28 -4.48 -18.75 11.90
C GLU A 28 -5.29 -17.47 12.12
N ALA A 29 -5.65 -17.17 13.38
CA ALA A 29 -6.59 -16.12 13.73
C ALA A 29 -6.06 -14.72 13.38
N SER A 30 -6.87 -13.93 12.69
CA SER A 30 -6.59 -12.53 12.36
C SER A 30 -6.54 -11.66 13.62
N PRO A 31 -5.56 -10.72 13.73
CA PRO A 31 -5.49 -9.77 14.84
C PRO A 31 -6.56 -8.67 14.82
N PHE A 32 -7.51 -8.72 13.87
CA PHE A 32 -8.59 -7.76 13.78
C PHE A 32 -9.76 -8.10 14.68
N PRO A 33 -10.43 -7.09 15.28
CA PRO A 33 -11.71 -7.30 15.92
C PRO A 33 -12.73 -7.83 14.91
N THR A 34 -13.56 -8.76 15.37
CA THR A 34 -14.65 -9.35 14.58
C THR A 34 -15.55 -8.30 13.94
N ALA A 35 -15.99 -8.53 12.74
CA ALA A 35 -16.60 -7.70 11.70
C ALA A 35 -17.82 -6.81 12.06
N GLU A 36 -17.99 -6.34 13.28
CA GLU A 36 -19.15 -5.53 13.69
C GLU A 36 -18.91 -4.00 13.67
N LYS A 37 -17.65 -3.54 13.64
CA LYS A 37 -17.35 -2.10 13.65
C LYS A 37 -16.47 -1.72 12.46
N PRO A 38 -16.84 -0.65 11.72
CA PRO A 38 -15.98 -0.12 10.67
C PRO A 38 -14.60 0.27 11.23
N ILE A 39 -13.53 -0.21 10.59
CA ILE A 39 -12.16 0.19 10.92
C ILE A 39 -11.99 1.66 10.54
N ARG A 40 -11.57 2.49 11.48
CA ARG A 40 -11.17 3.88 11.24
C ARG A 40 -9.66 3.91 11.02
N TRP A 41 -9.25 4.34 9.86
CA TRP A 41 -7.84 4.38 9.53
C TRP A 41 -7.49 5.67 8.79
N LEU A 42 -6.20 5.99 8.73
CA LEU A 42 -5.66 7.07 7.93
C LEU A 42 -4.24 6.77 7.46
N ALA A 43 -3.83 7.45 6.39
CA ALA A 43 -2.44 7.59 5.98
C ALA A 43 -2.04 9.07 6.06
N PHE A 44 -0.91 9.35 6.72
CA PHE A 44 -0.37 10.68 6.89
C PHE A 44 1.14 10.69 6.70
N TYR A 45 1.61 11.48 5.74
CA TYR A 45 3.03 11.56 5.38
C TYR A 45 3.65 12.92 5.70
N GLY A 46 2.94 13.78 6.46
CA GLY A 46 3.51 14.97 7.05
C GLY A 46 4.53 14.63 8.15
N MET A 47 5.41 15.57 8.43
CA MET A 47 6.47 15.37 9.45
C MET A 47 5.94 15.48 10.89
N THR A 48 4.88 16.21 11.12
CA THR A 48 4.28 16.45 12.45
C THR A 48 2.77 16.48 12.38
N ALA A 49 2.11 15.94 13.38
CA ALA A 49 0.67 16.02 13.58
C ALA A 49 0.37 15.96 15.09
N ASP A 50 -0.87 16.22 15.48
CA ASP A 50 -1.35 15.99 16.84
C ASP A 50 -1.49 14.48 17.09
N GLU A 51 -0.63 13.93 17.94
CA GLU A 51 -0.62 12.50 18.28
C GLU A 51 -1.93 12.06 18.95
N VAL A 52 -2.62 12.95 19.67
CA VAL A 52 -3.92 12.65 20.31
C VAL A 52 -4.99 12.43 19.24
N ILE A 53 -4.97 13.23 18.17
CA ILE A 53 -5.87 13.03 17.03
C ILE A 53 -5.55 11.72 16.33
N LEU A 54 -4.29 11.45 16.04
CA LEU A 54 -3.84 10.19 15.41
C LEU A 54 -4.27 8.97 16.24
N ALA A 55 -4.12 9.03 17.56
CA ALA A 55 -4.50 7.95 18.48
C ALA A 55 -6.02 7.66 18.54
N THR A 56 -6.86 8.47 17.87
CA THR A 56 -8.30 8.18 17.76
C THR A 56 -8.66 7.20 16.65
N TYR A 57 -7.71 6.80 15.84
CA TYR A 57 -7.89 5.84 14.75
C TYR A 57 -7.46 4.43 15.15
N ASP A 58 -8.05 3.41 14.56
CA ASP A 58 -7.70 2.01 14.81
C ASP A 58 -6.37 1.66 14.11
N ILE A 59 -6.13 2.26 12.91
CA ILE A 59 -4.89 2.07 12.12
C ILE A 59 -4.41 3.44 11.64
N VAL A 60 -3.11 3.69 11.83
CA VAL A 60 -2.43 4.90 11.36
C VAL A 60 -1.21 4.50 10.55
N VAL A 61 -1.14 4.95 9.29
CA VAL A 61 0.04 4.77 8.44
C VAL A 61 0.83 6.08 8.41
N LEU A 62 2.10 6.03 8.81
CA LEU A 62 3.00 7.20 8.85
C LEU A 62 4.26 6.96 8.01
N ASP A 63 4.81 8.06 7.45
CA ASP A 63 6.16 8.03 6.89
C ASP A 63 7.20 7.85 8.01
N SER A 64 8.31 7.18 7.72
CA SER A 64 9.43 6.99 8.66
C SER A 64 10.09 8.31 9.11
N ALA A 65 9.84 9.41 8.40
CA ALA A 65 10.31 10.75 8.75
C ALA A 65 9.40 11.49 9.74
N PHE A 66 8.32 10.87 10.22
CA PHE A 66 7.45 11.46 11.22
C PHE A 66 8.22 11.77 12.51
N GLN A 67 8.12 13.00 13.00
CA GLN A 67 8.91 13.52 14.12
C GLN A 67 8.18 13.44 15.46
N GLY A 68 6.90 13.07 15.46
CA GLY A 68 6.13 12.85 16.67
C GLY A 68 6.45 11.50 17.33
N SER A 69 5.89 11.27 18.51
CA SER A 69 6.08 10.02 19.26
C SER A 69 5.18 8.92 18.73
N ILE A 70 5.75 7.92 18.07
CA ILE A 70 5.02 6.73 17.61
C ILE A 70 4.33 6.02 18.79
N ASN A 71 4.98 5.99 19.96
CA ASN A 71 4.42 5.37 21.17
C ASN A 71 3.19 6.12 21.71
N LEU A 72 3.11 7.44 21.54
CA LEU A 72 1.92 8.22 21.93
C LEU A 72 0.77 7.98 20.95
N VAL A 73 1.05 7.89 19.64
CA VAL A 73 0.06 7.51 18.62
C VAL A 73 -0.43 6.09 18.85
N GLY A 74 0.48 5.15 19.12
CA GLY A 74 0.21 3.72 19.35
C GLY A 74 -0.37 3.39 20.72
N GLY A 75 -1.23 4.25 21.28
CA GLY A 75 -1.92 3.97 22.54
C GLY A 75 -2.75 2.66 22.52
N PRO A 76 -3.42 2.29 23.63
CA PRO A 76 -4.18 1.05 23.68
C PRO A 76 -5.25 0.98 22.57
N GLY A 77 -5.00 0.22 21.52
CA GLY A 77 -5.97 -0.01 20.45
C GLY A 77 -5.60 0.53 19.07
N THR A 78 -4.59 1.41 18.93
CA THR A 78 -4.13 1.94 17.65
C THR A 78 -2.93 1.14 17.12
N ARG A 79 -3.02 0.64 15.90
CA ARG A 79 -1.90 0.05 15.17
C ARG A 79 -1.20 1.12 14.35
N VAL A 80 0.09 1.35 14.60
CA VAL A 80 0.88 2.33 13.85
C VAL A 80 1.78 1.60 12.87
N CYS A 81 1.50 1.80 11.58
CA CYS A 81 2.22 1.16 10.48
C CYS A 81 3.19 2.14 9.82
N GLY A 82 4.45 1.74 9.68
CA GLY A 82 5.43 2.52 8.93
C GLY A 82 5.33 2.28 7.43
N TYR A 83 5.38 3.36 6.65
CA TYR A 83 5.50 3.29 5.19
C TYR A 83 6.80 2.59 4.79
N LEU A 84 6.70 1.63 3.89
CA LEU A 84 7.85 0.86 3.38
C LEU A 84 7.68 0.56 1.88
N SER A 85 8.39 1.29 1.04
CA SER A 85 8.48 0.96 -0.39
C SER A 85 9.32 -0.30 -0.58
N LEU A 86 8.78 -1.30 -1.30
CA LEU A 86 9.42 -2.60 -1.56
C LEU A 86 9.91 -2.78 -3.00
N GLY A 87 9.40 -2.01 -3.95
CA GLY A 87 9.79 -2.08 -5.37
C GLY A 87 10.58 -0.87 -5.87
N GLU A 88 10.71 0.16 -5.04
CA GLU A 88 11.33 1.44 -5.42
C GLU A 88 12.08 2.07 -4.25
N ILE A 89 12.98 3.03 -4.54
CA ILE A 89 13.70 3.82 -3.54
C ILE A 89 13.81 5.27 -3.99
N ARG A 90 13.60 6.22 -3.07
CA ARG A 90 13.82 7.65 -3.32
C ARG A 90 15.32 7.92 -3.49
N THR A 91 15.70 8.80 -4.40
CA THR A 91 17.09 9.21 -4.59
C THR A 91 17.67 9.96 -3.39
N SER A 92 16.80 10.51 -2.53
CA SER A 92 17.15 11.15 -1.26
C SER A 92 17.14 10.20 -0.07
N ASP A 93 16.82 8.92 -0.25
CA ASP A 93 16.76 7.95 0.84
C ASP A 93 18.16 7.69 1.41
N PRO A 94 18.39 7.85 2.72
CA PRO A 94 19.71 7.66 3.32
C PRO A 94 20.25 6.23 3.17
N PHE A 95 19.37 5.26 3.00
CA PHE A 95 19.77 3.86 2.78
C PHE A 95 20.30 3.60 1.36
N LEU A 96 20.14 4.55 0.43
CA LEU A 96 20.68 4.41 -0.93
C LEU A 96 22.19 4.17 -0.94
N ALA A 97 22.91 4.74 0.02
CA ALA A 97 24.37 4.60 0.14
C ALA A 97 24.82 3.16 0.48
N PHE A 98 23.91 2.31 0.95
CA PHE A 98 24.20 0.91 1.32
C PHE A 98 23.83 -0.09 0.22
N LEU A 99 23.33 0.39 -0.94
CA LEU A 99 22.94 -0.47 -2.04
C LEU A 99 24.04 -0.58 -3.10
N ASP A 100 24.20 -1.78 -3.62
CA ASP A 100 24.95 -2.02 -4.84
C ASP A 100 24.29 -1.28 -6.00
N ARG A 101 25.09 -0.71 -6.91
CA ARG A 101 24.56 0.08 -8.05
C ARG A 101 23.70 -0.75 -9.00
N GLU A 102 23.97 -2.03 -9.10
CA GLU A 102 23.25 -3.01 -9.93
C GLU A 102 21.80 -3.20 -9.51
N VAL A 103 21.49 -2.92 -8.23
CA VAL A 103 20.11 -2.93 -7.72
C VAL A 103 19.26 -1.83 -8.36
N LEU A 104 19.87 -0.70 -8.73
CA LEU A 104 19.16 0.49 -9.17
C LEU A 104 18.78 0.40 -10.64
N LEU A 105 17.51 0.27 -10.90
CA LEU A 105 16.89 0.31 -12.21
C LEU A 105 16.57 1.76 -12.64
N PRO A 106 16.09 1.98 -13.87
CA PRO A 106 15.66 3.30 -14.32
C PRO A 106 14.68 3.98 -13.38
N GLU A 107 14.72 5.30 -13.36
CA GLU A 107 13.78 6.14 -12.61
C GLU A 107 12.34 5.86 -13.02
N ASN A 108 11.43 5.96 -12.07
CA ASN A 108 10.01 5.87 -12.34
C ASN A 108 9.52 7.20 -12.93
N PRO A 109 9.09 7.23 -14.22
CA PRO A 109 8.68 8.48 -14.87
C PRO A 109 7.42 9.10 -14.23
N ASP A 110 6.63 8.30 -13.52
CA ASP A 110 5.45 8.76 -12.81
C ASP A 110 5.77 9.40 -11.45
N TRP A 111 6.95 9.11 -10.89
CA TRP A 111 7.43 9.61 -9.60
C TRP A 111 8.88 10.10 -9.71
N PRO A 112 9.10 11.33 -10.21
CA PRO A 112 10.44 11.92 -10.32
C PRO A 112 11.18 11.88 -8.98
N GLY A 113 12.48 11.56 -9.01
CA GLY A 113 13.28 11.38 -7.81
C GLY A 113 13.12 10.01 -7.15
N THR A 114 12.44 9.05 -7.81
CA THR A 114 12.29 7.67 -7.31
C THR A 114 12.81 6.68 -8.35
N ARG A 115 13.69 5.79 -7.95
CA ARG A 115 14.23 4.73 -8.80
C ARG A 115 13.58 3.39 -8.47
N ARG A 116 13.24 2.65 -9.51
CA ARG A 116 12.87 1.23 -9.39
C ARG A 116 14.06 0.42 -8.94
N VAL A 117 13.80 -0.71 -8.27
CA VAL A 117 14.87 -1.60 -7.79
C VAL A 117 14.69 -3.01 -8.33
N ASP A 118 15.82 -3.70 -8.52
CA ASP A 118 15.82 -5.14 -8.79
C ASP A 118 15.59 -5.89 -7.47
N VAL A 119 14.35 -6.29 -7.23
CA VAL A 119 13.97 -6.98 -5.99
C VAL A 119 14.55 -8.39 -5.88
N ARG A 120 15.14 -8.93 -6.96
CA ARG A 120 15.85 -10.23 -6.98
C ARG A 120 17.23 -10.12 -6.34
N HIS A 121 17.78 -8.90 -6.27
CA HIS A 121 19.15 -8.69 -5.81
C HIS A 121 19.25 -8.91 -4.28
N PRO A 122 20.23 -9.72 -3.80
CA PRO A 122 20.38 -10.00 -2.38
C PRO A 122 20.58 -8.75 -1.51
N SER A 123 21.29 -7.75 -2.02
CA SER A 123 21.54 -6.48 -1.31
C SER A 123 20.24 -5.72 -1.03
N TRP A 124 19.26 -5.72 -1.95
CA TRP A 124 17.94 -5.15 -1.69
C TRP A 124 17.21 -5.90 -0.56
N ARG A 125 17.20 -7.21 -0.65
CA ARG A 125 16.58 -8.05 0.37
C ARG A 125 17.20 -7.81 1.75
N SER A 126 18.55 -7.80 1.85
CA SER A 126 19.25 -7.51 3.10
C SER A 126 18.95 -6.09 3.60
N LEU A 127 18.93 -5.09 2.73
CA LEU A 127 18.57 -3.73 3.12
C LEU A 127 17.18 -3.68 3.78
N VAL A 128 16.18 -4.29 3.15
CA VAL A 128 14.81 -4.30 3.68
C VAL A 128 14.75 -5.04 5.02
N LEU A 129 15.26 -6.28 5.05
CA LEU A 129 15.09 -7.18 6.21
C LEU A 129 16.02 -6.84 7.38
N ASP A 130 17.24 -6.35 7.13
CA ASP A 130 18.26 -6.20 8.17
C ASP A 130 18.47 -4.75 8.61
N GLN A 131 17.92 -3.79 7.85
CA GLN A 131 18.10 -2.36 8.16
C GLN A 131 16.78 -1.59 8.23
N ARG A 132 15.97 -1.56 7.14
CA ARG A 132 14.77 -0.71 7.09
C ARG A 132 13.70 -1.13 8.09
N ILE A 133 13.33 -2.41 8.10
CA ILE A 133 12.31 -2.91 9.05
C ILE A 133 12.78 -2.81 10.49
N PRO A 134 14.01 -3.23 10.86
CA PRO A 134 14.54 -2.99 12.21
C PRO A 134 14.56 -1.51 12.61
N SER A 135 14.87 -0.60 11.69
CA SER A 135 14.81 0.84 11.95
C SER A 135 13.39 1.31 12.29
N LEU A 136 12.38 0.89 11.53
CA LEU A 136 10.97 1.19 11.84
C LEU A 136 10.55 0.58 13.18
N ALA A 137 10.89 -0.69 13.43
CA ALA A 137 10.58 -1.35 14.71
C ALA A 137 11.20 -0.62 15.91
N SER A 138 12.45 -0.13 15.77
CA SER A 138 13.13 0.62 16.83
C SER A 138 12.51 1.98 17.12
N GLN A 139 11.79 2.57 16.15
CA GLN A 139 11.02 3.80 16.32
C GLN A 139 9.67 3.57 17.04
N GLY A 140 9.24 2.30 17.19
CA GLY A 140 8.00 1.95 17.86
C GLY A 140 6.85 1.59 16.90
N PHE A 141 7.09 1.48 15.59
CA PHE A 141 6.07 1.00 14.66
C PHE A 141 5.69 -0.45 14.95
N THR A 142 4.39 -0.72 15.01
CA THR A 142 3.81 -2.05 15.28
C THR A 142 3.30 -2.76 14.04
N GLY A 143 3.44 -2.12 12.88
CA GLY A 143 3.08 -2.66 11.58
C GLY A 143 3.86 -2.00 10.46
N LEU A 144 3.65 -2.50 9.26
CA LEU A 144 4.27 -2.04 8.02
C LEU A 144 3.19 -1.85 6.95
N MET A 145 3.28 -0.77 6.19
CA MET A 145 2.50 -0.60 4.97
C MET A 145 3.43 -0.73 3.77
N PHE A 146 3.23 -1.78 2.98
CA PHE A 146 4.01 -2.07 1.78
C PHE A 146 3.50 -1.27 0.61
N ASP A 147 4.39 -0.57 -0.05
CA ASP A 147 4.10 0.17 -1.27
C ASP A 147 4.98 -0.28 -2.43
N THR A 148 4.59 0.11 -3.65
CA THR A 148 5.31 -0.14 -4.90
C THR A 148 5.45 -1.62 -5.31
N LEU A 149 4.66 -2.51 -4.72
CA LEU A 149 4.62 -3.93 -5.09
C LEU A 149 3.97 -4.18 -6.47
N ASP A 150 3.43 -3.17 -7.11
CA ASP A 150 3.04 -3.20 -8.51
C ASP A 150 4.27 -3.20 -9.45
N THR A 151 5.39 -2.60 -9.03
CA THR A 151 6.58 -2.39 -9.88
C THR A 151 7.25 -3.68 -10.33
N PRO A 152 7.52 -4.69 -9.48
CA PRO A 152 8.17 -5.94 -9.91
C PRO A 152 7.39 -6.69 -11.00
N PRO A 153 6.08 -7.01 -10.85
CA PRO A 153 5.34 -7.70 -11.90
C PRO A 153 5.15 -6.85 -13.16
N TYR A 154 5.07 -5.52 -13.03
CA TYR A 154 5.03 -4.63 -14.19
C TYR A 154 6.31 -4.72 -15.02
N LEU A 155 7.48 -4.67 -14.39
CA LEU A 155 8.76 -4.79 -15.10
C LEU A 155 8.89 -6.14 -15.79
N GLU A 156 8.51 -7.22 -15.11
CA GLU A 156 8.54 -8.57 -15.70
C GLU A 156 7.60 -8.68 -16.91
N LEU A 157 6.43 -8.05 -16.88
CA LEU A 157 5.53 -7.98 -18.02
C LEU A 157 6.07 -7.13 -19.17
N LEU A 158 6.76 -6.01 -18.84
CA LEU A 158 7.31 -5.08 -19.83
C LEU A 158 8.47 -5.68 -20.62
N ASP A 159 9.36 -6.40 -19.96
CA ASP A 159 10.50 -7.10 -20.57
C ASP A 159 10.75 -8.44 -19.83
N PRO A 160 10.02 -9.51 -20.21
CA PRO A 160 10.13 -10.81 -19.56
C PRO A 160 11.54 -11.43 -19.62
N ALA A 161 12.33 -11.10 -20.66
CA ALA A 161 13.67 -11.64 -20.78
C ALA A 161 14.62 -11.01 -19.75
N ARG A 162 14.49 -9.71 -19.51
CA ARG A 162 15.34 -8.95 -18.59
C ARG A 162 14.92 -9.10 -17.14
N TYR A 163 13.62 -9.12 -16.89
CA TYR A 163 13.06 -9.02 -15.54
C TYR A 163 12.39 -10.32 -15.05
N HIS A 164 12.70 -11.45 -15.69
CA HIS A 164 12.20 -12.77 -15.26
C HIS A 164 12.46 -13.01 -13.77
N GLY A 165 11.42 -13.44 -13.03
CA GLY A 165 11.50 -13.76 -11.62
C GLY A 165 11.33 -12.56 -10.66
N MET A 166 11.10 -11.35 -11.17
CA MET A 166 10.84 -10.16 -10.33
C MET A 166 9.59 -10.32 -9.48
N ARG A 167 8.50 -10.84 -10.07
CA ARG A 167 7.25 -11.12 -9.36
C ARG A 167 7.47 -12.13 -8.23
N GLU A 168 8.12 -13.25 -8.53
CA GLU A 168 8.39 -14.30 -7.56
C GLU A 168 9.29 -13.81 -6.41
N ALA A 169 10.30 -13.01 -6.72
CA ALA A 169 11.17 -12.41 -5.71
C ALA A 169 10.40 -11.45 -4.77
N ALA A 170 9.45 -10.69 -5.30
CA ALA A 170 8.60 -9.81 -4.50
C ALA A 170 7.69 -10.62 -3.55
N ILE A 171 7.10 -11.73 -4.01
CA ILE A 171 6.33 -12.67 -3.18
C ILE A 171 7.24 -13.24 -2.07
N GLY A 172 8.43 -13.74 -2.43
CA GLY A 172 9.40 -14.28 -1.47
C GLY A 172 9.90 -13.25 -0.45
N LEU A 173 9.90 -11.95 -0.79
CA LEU A 173 10.21 -10.88 0.15
C LEU A 173 9.08 -10.70 1.17
N VAL A 174 7.81 -10.67 0.75
CA VAL A 174 6.64 -10.60 1.64
C VAL A 174 6.59 -11.81 2.57
N ASP A 175 6.82 -13.03 2.04
CA ASP A 175 6.89 -14.25 2.85
C ASP A 175 7.97 -14.17 3.93
N SER A 176 9.13 -13.62 3.58
CA SER A 176 10.25 -13.46 4.51
C SER A 176 9.97 -12.44 5.60
N ILE A 177 9.28 -11.36 5.25
CA ILE A 177 8.86 -10.34 6.22
C ILE A 177 7.87 -10.97 7.21
N ARG A 178 6.83 -11.66 6.73
CA ARG A 178 5.87 -12.31 7.62
C ARG A 178 6.53 -13.36 8.52
N ALA A 179 7.43 -14.17 7.99
CA ALA A 179 8.14 -15.19 8.78
C ALA A 179 9.03 -14.60 9.89
N ARG A 180 9.67 -13.45 9.61
CA ARG A 180 10.60 -12.81 10.58
C ARG A 180 9.89 -11.91 11.60
N TRP A 181 8.74 -11.32 11.23
CA TRP A 181 7.94 -10.45 12.09
C TRP A 181 6.46 -10.91 12.11
N PRO A 182 6.16 -12.05 12.72
CA PRO A 182 4.82 -12.64 12.72
C PRO A 182 3.77 -11.74 13.40
N GLU A 183 4.19 -10.95 14.40
CA GLU A 183 3.30 -10.08 15.19
C GLU A 183 3.07 -8.70 14.56
N MET A 184 3.86 -8.30 13.57
CA MET A 184 3.65 -7.02 12.89
C MET A 184 2.42 -7.07 11.99
N MET A 185 1.61 -6.03 12.05
CA MET A 185 0.55 -5.82 11.09
C MET A 185 1.14 -5.51 9.71
N LEU A 186 0.74 -6.26 8.71
CA LEU A 186 1.21 -6.08 7.33
C LEU A 186 0.06 -5.62 6.43
N ILE A 187 0.16 -4.42 5.92
CA ILE A 187 -0.82 -3.83 5.00
C ILE A 187 -0.15 -3.70 3.63
N MET A 188 -0.79 -4.15 2.57
CA MET A 188 -0.28 -3.99 1.21
C MET A 188 -1.07 -2.93 0.47
N ASN A 189 -0.38 -1.91 -0.09
CA ASN A 189 -1.01 -0.95 -0.98
C ASN A 189 -1.04 -1.49 -2.40
N ARG A 190 -2.25 -1.67 -2.95
CA ARG A 190 -2.43 -2.24 -4.29
C ARG A 190 -1.70 -3.58 -4.47
N GLY A 191 -0.68 -3.68 -5.35
CA GLY A 191 0.08 -4.92 -5.56
C GLY A 191 -0.79 -6.09 -6.02
N TYR A 192 -1.87 -5.81 -6.73
CA TYR A 192 -2.93 -6.78 -7.05
C TYR A 192 -2.44 -8.02 -7.80
N ALA A 193 -1.35 -7.88 -8.60
CA ALA A 193 -0.76 -9.02 -9.30
C ALA A 193 -0.11 -10.05 -8.35
N LEU A 194 0.23 -9.65 -7.11
CA LEU A 194 0.77 -10.51 -6.08
C LEU A 194 -0.30 -11.03 -5.12
N LEU A 195 -1.45 -10.35 -5.05
CA LEU A 195 -2.47 -10.59 -4.03
C LEU A 195 -2.90 -12.08 -3.92
N PRO A 196 -3.12 -12.84 -5.01
CA PRO A 196 -3.48 -14.25 -4.89
C PRO A 196 -2.49 -15.10 -4.10
N ASP A 197 -1.19 -14.75 -4.16
CA ASP A 197 -0.11 -15.52 -3.52
C ASP A 197 0.16 -15.07 -2.08
N VAL A 198 -0.06 -13.77 -1.80
CA VAL A 198 0.30 -13.16 -0.50
C VAL A 198 -0.91 -12.88 0.40
N VAL A 199 -2.13 -13.15 -0.05
CA VAL A 199 -3.37 -12.84 0.69
C VAL A 199 -3.44 -13.46 2.09
N GLN A 200 -2.76 -14.58 2.30
CA GLN A 200 -2.65 -15.25 3.61
C GLN A 200 -1.51 -14.73 4.48
N LYS A 201 -0.69 -13.81 3.95
CA LYS A 201 0.50 -13.27 4.62
C LYS A 201 0.32 -11.83 5.08
N ILE A 202 -0.72 -11.17 4.61
CA ILE A 202 -1.04 -9.78 4.94
C ILE A 202 -2.32 -9.70 5.77
N ASP A 203 -2.47 -8.59 6.49
CA ASP A 203 -3.60 -8.38 7.41
C ASP A 203 -4.65 -7.43 6.85
N ALA A 204 -4.28 -6.57 5.88
CA ALA A 204 -5.20 -5.73 5.13
C ALA A 204 -4.62 -5.38 3.75
N ILE A 205 -5.49 -4.93 2.85
CA ILE A 205 -5.10 -4.36 1.56
C ILE A 205 -5.64 -2.95 1.41
N ILE A 206 -4.83 -2.03 0.88
CA ILE A 206 -5.28 -0.69 0.50
C ILE A 206 -5.69 -0.71 -0.97
N ALA A 207 -6.93 -0.32 -1.23
CA ALA A 207 -7.44 -0.03 -2.57
C ALA A 207 -7.28 1.48 -2.84
N GLU A 208 -6.11 1.88 -3.31
CA GLU A 208 -5.79 3.29 -3.58
C GLU A 208 -6.40 3.76 -4.89
N SER A 209 -7.01 4.95 -4.85
CA SER A 209 -7.68 5.58 -6.01
C SER A 209 -8.73 4.66 -6.64
N LEU A 210 -9.61 4.10 -5.81
CA LEU A 210 -10.69 3.25 -6.30
C LEU A 210 -11.85 4.09 -6.85
N MET A 211 -12.36 5.06 -6.09
CA MET A 211 -13.46 5.93 -6.51
C MET A 211 -12.97 7.26 -7.08
N THR A 212 -11.93 7.85 -6.49
CA THR A 212 -11.40 9.15 -6.88
C THR A 212 -9.87 9.16 -6.92
N THR A 213 -9.30 10.05 -7.72
CA THR A 213 -7.85 10.13 -7.93
C THR A 213 -7.43 11.58 -8.13
N PRO A 214 -6.18 11.95 -7.76
CA PRO A 214 -5.60 13.21 -8.18
C PRO A 214 -5.53 13.30 -9.70
N ASP A 215 -6.02 14.39 -10.26
CA ASP A 215 -5.91 14.71 -11.68
C ASP A 215 -4.61 15.50 -11.93
N ARG A 216 -3.66 14.85 -12.61
CA ARG A 216 -2.36 15.46 -12.91
C ARG A 216 -2.45 16.55 -13.99
N GLN A 217 -3.49 16.57 -14.81
CA GLN A 217 -3.64 17.54 -15.90
C GLN A 217 -4.21 18.85 -15.38
N THR A 218 -5.21 18.78 -14.52
CA THR A 218 -5.86 19.96 -13.93
C THR A 218 -5.26 20.39 -12.61
N GLY A 219 -4.50 19.53 -11.95
CA GLY A 219 -4.01 19.72 -10.57
C GLY A 219 -5.08 19.50 -9.50
N GLY A 220 -6.31 19.18 -9.90
CA GLY A 220 -7.44 18.86 -9.02
C GLY A 220 -7.61 17.38 -8.76
N PHE A 221 -8.88 16.97 -8.66
CA PHE A 221 -9.31 15.58 -8.43
C PHE A 221 -10.36 15.17 -9.46
N ALA A 222 -10.48 13.89 -9.71
CA ALA A 222 -11.45 13.34 -10.64
C ALA A 222 -12.04 12.02 -10.11
N TRP A 223 -13.29 11.76 -10.47
CA TRP A 223 -13.88 10.44 -10.31
C TRP A 223 -13.21 9.45 -11.26
N VAL A 224 -12.93 8.26 -10.76
CA VAL A 224 -12.40 7.16 -11.57
C VAL A 224 -13.53 6.64 -12.46
N ASP A 225 -13.19 6.34 -13.71
CA ASP A 225 -14.13 5.76 -14.67
C ASP A 225 -14.72 4.44 -14.14
N SER A 226 -16.02 4.22 -14.37
CA SER A 226 -16.73 3.06 -13.81
C SER A 226 -16.15 1.71 -14.23
N HIS A 227 -15.64 1.61 -15.47
CA HIS A 227 -14.98 0.39 -15.93
C HIS A 227 -13.65 0.14 -15.18
N GLN A 228 -12.91 1.20 -14.84
CA GLN A 228 -11.68 1.08 -14.03
C GLN A 228 -12.01 0.70 -12.59
N VAL A 229 -13.09 1.25 -12.01
CA VAL A 229 -13.59 0.83 -10.68
C VAL A 229 -13.91 -0.66 -10.70
N GLU A 230 -14.71 -1.11 -11.67
CA GLU A 230 -15.11 -2.51 -11.80
C GLU A 230 -13.89 -3.44 -11.97
N LEU A 231 -12.89 -3.00 -12.75
CA LEU A 231 -11.65 -3.76 -12.93
C LEU A 231 -10.89 -3.89 -11.60
N GLN A 232 -10.73 -2.80 -10.84
CA GLN A 232 -10.07 -2.87 -9.53
C GLN A 232 -10.83 -3.77 -8.55
N LEU A 233 -12.16 -3.71 -8.53
CA LEU A 233 -12.98 -4.58 -7.68
C LEU A 233 -12.75 -6.06 -7.99
N ARG A 234 -12.67 -6.44 -9.27
CA ARG A 234 -12.31 -7.82 -9.66
C ARG A 234 -10.91 -8.23 -9.20
N LEU A 235 -9.95 -7.30 -9.21
CA LEU A 235 -8.59 -7.58 -8.71
C LEU A 235 -8.53 -7.79 -7.19
N LEU A 236 -9.57 -7.36 -6.46
CA LEU A 236 -9.73 -7.58 -5.02
C LEU A 236 -10.44 -8.91 -4.68
N ASP A 237 -10.93 -9.69 -5.66
CA ASP A 237 -11.59 -10.96 -5.42
C ASP A 237 -10.82 -11.91 -4.48
N PRO A 238 -9.46 -12.04 -4.55
CA PRO A 238 -8.73 -12.87 -3.59
C PRO A 238 -8.85 -12.39 -2.14
N ALA A 239 -8.98 -11.08 -1.91
CA ALA A 239 -9.18 -10.53 -0.57
C ALA A 239 -10.58 -10.85 -0.04
N VAL A 240 -11.60 -10.65 -0.87
CA VAL A 240 -13.01 -10.96 -0.54
C VAL A 240 -13.21 -12.46 -0.33
N GLY A 241 -12.59 -13.29 -1.15
CA GLY A 241 -12.69 -14.75 -1.10
C GLY A 241 -11.90 -15.43 0.00
N ARG A 242 -11.06 -14.70 0.74
CA ARG A 242 -10.36 -15.25 1.92
C ARG A 242 -11.33 -15.55 3.07
N HIS A 243 -11.03 -16.49 3.91
CA HIS A 243 -11.81 -16.79 5.12
C HIS A 243 -10.93 -16.69 6.38
N PRO A 244 -11.21 -15.73 7.30
CA PRO A 244 -12.14 -14.60 7.14
C PRO A 244 -11.70 -13.65 6.01
N PRO A 245 -12.61 -12.86 5.42
CA PRO A 245 -12.25 -11.90 4.37
C PRO A 245 -11.13 -10.95 4.82
N LEU A 246 -10.23 -10.60 3.90
CA LEU A 246 -9.19 -9.62 4.16
C LEU A 246 -9.83 -8.22 4.20
N PRO A 247 -9.62 -7.41 5.25
CA PRO A 247 -10.09 -6.04 5.26
C PRO A 247 -9.57 -5.23 4.08
N ILE A 248 -10.47 -4.52 3.39
CA ILE A 248 -10.15 -3.61 2.30
C ILE A 248 -10.24 -2.19 2.84
N LEU A 249 -9.08 -1.53 2.94
CA LEU A 249 -8.94 -0.13 3.29
C LEU A 249 -8.95 0.68 2.00
N SER A 250 -9.97 1.52 1.74
CA SER A 250 -9.95 2.35 0.54
C SER A 250 -9.32 3.71 0.82
N LEU A 251 -8.36 4.10 -0.03
CA LEU A 251 -7.69 5.40 -0.01
C LEU A 251 -8.09 6.18 -1.24
N ASP A 252 -8.91 7.18 -1.06
CA ASP A 252 -9.34 8.09 -2.12
C ASP A 252 -8.82 9.50 -1.87
N TYR A 253 -8.85 10.34 -2.88
CA TYR A 253 -8.28 11.69 -2.81
C TYR A 253 -9.31 12.72 -3.23
N TRP A 254 -9.49 13.76 -2.39
CA TRP A 254 -10.40 14.86 -2.72
C TRP A 254 -9.99 16.16 -2.03
N ASP A 255 -10.61 17.28 -2.47
CA ASP A 255 -10.46 18.58 -1.79
C ASP A 255 -11.04 18.49 -0.37
N PRO A 256 -10.24 18.74 0.67
CA PRO A 256 -10.71 18.65 2.07
C PRO A 256 -11.82 19.65 2.41
N ASN A 257 -12.04 20.67 1.59
CA ASN A 257 -13.10 21.66 1.78
C ASN A 257 -14.43 21.24 1.13
N ASP A 258 -14.48 20.16 0.34
CA ASP A 258 -15.71 19.66 -0.27
C ASP A 258 -16.29 18.49 0.54
N ALA A 259 -16.82 18.80 1.71
CA ALA A 259 -17.42 17.83 2.62
C ALA A 259 -18.52 16.99 1.97
N LYS A 260 -19.28 17.56 1.02
CA LYS A 260 -20.37 16.86 0.32
C LYS A 260 -19.83 15.70 -0.53
N THR A 261 -18.80 15.96 -1.33
CA THR A 261 -18.19 14.91 -2.18
C THR A 261 -17.46 13.89 -1.32
N ILE A 262 -16.76 14.32 -0.26
CA ILE A 262 -16.12 13.41 0.71
C ILE A 262 -17.16 12.45 1.30
N ALA A 263 -18.29 12.95 1.80
CA ALA A 263 -19.35 12.12 2.34
C ALA A 263 -19.90 11.12 1.30
N GLU A 264 -20.00 11.53 0.04
CA GLU A 264 -20.42 10.63 -1.05
C GLU A 264 -19.40 9.51 -1.32
N ILE A 265 -18.08 9.81 -1.28
CA ILE A 265 -17.02 8.82 -1.43
C ILE A 265 -17.12 7.80 -0.27
N TYR A 266 -17.19 8.26 0.99
CA TYR A 266 -17.36 7.39 2.14
C TYR A 266 -18.57 6.48 2.01
N ARG A 267 -19.72 7.05 1.58
CA ARG A 267 -20.97 6.29 1.40
C ARG A 267 -20.83 5.19 0.35
N ARG A 268 -20.16 5.49 -0.80
CA ARG A 268 -19.96 4.51 -1.88
C ARG A 268 -19.05 3.39 -1.44
N GLU A 269 -17.93 3.71 -0.81
CA GLU A 269 -16.95 2.73 -0.33
C GLU A 269 -17.53 1.81 0.73
N ARG A 270 -18.28 2.36 1.70
CA ARG A 270 -18.95 1.57 2.72
C ARG A 270 -20.03 0.64 2.17
N LYS A 271 -20.72 1.04 1.10
CA LYS A 271 -21.68 0.18 0.41
C LYS A 271 -21.03 -1.07 -0.18
N LEU A 272 -19.74 -1.00 -0.51
CA LEU A 272 -18.95 -2.14 -0.97
C LEU A 272 -18.35 -2.97 0.18
N GLY A 273 -18.56 -2.56 1.43
CA GLY A 273 -17.97 -3.22 2.61
C GLY A 273 -16.54 -2.79 2.90
N HIS A 274 -16.07 -1.73 2.30
CA HIS A 274 -14.72 -1.21 2.50
C HIS A 274 -14.64 -0.27 3.72
N HIS A 275 -13.41 -0.02 4.19
CA HIS A 275 -13.10 0.92 5.25
C HIS A 275 -12.42 2.15 4.64
N PRO A 276 -13.17 3.23 4.35
CA PRO A 276 -12.67 4.37 3.59
C PRO A 276 -11.84 5.35 4.42
N TYR A 277 -10.87 5.96 3.74
CA TYR A 277 -10.23 7.22 4.12
C TYR A 277 -10.09 8.11 2.89
N VAL A 278 -10.50 9.37 3.00
CA VAL A 278 -10.32 10.38 1.94
C VAL A 278 -9.23 11.34 2.38
N ALA A 279 -8.23 11.54 1.54
CA ALA A 279 -7.02 12.27 1.86
C ALA A 279 -6.77 13.44 0.90
N THR A 280 -5.87 14.35 1.28
CA THR A 280 -5.22 15.28 0.36
C THR A 280 -4.26 14.53 -0.56
N ARG A 281 -3.90 15.13 -1.69
CA ARG A 281 -2.98 14.55 -2.67
C ARG A 281 -1.63 14.14 -2.08
N LEU A 282 -1.12 14.88 -1.11
CA LEU A 282 0.21 14.68 -0.52
C LEU A 282 0.16 13.87 0.79
N LEU A 283 -1.05 13.53 1.27
CA LEU A 283 -1.23 12.87 2.56
C LEU A 283 -0.61 13.68 3.72
N ASP A 284 -0.56 14.98 3.61
CA ASP A 284 0.09 15.92 4.53
C ASP A 284 -0.88 16.62 5.49
N GLN A 285 -2.16 16.30 5.38
CA GLN A 285 -3.22 16.80 6.25
C GLN A 285 -4.12 15.64 6.70
N ILE A 286 -4.56 15.70 7.95
CA ILE A 286 -5.60 14.81 8.46
C ILE A 286 -6.94 15.37 8.01
N VAL A 287 -7.67 14.62 7.18
CA VAL A 287 -9.02 14.96 6.76
C VAL A 287 -9.99 14.11 7.59
N PRO A 288 -10.61 14.70 8.63
CA PRO A 288 -11.53 13.95 9.48
C PRO A 288 -12.81 13.63 8.69
N GLU A 289 -13.35 12.43 8.93
CA GLU A 289 -14.70 12.14 8.47
C GLU A 289 -15.70 12.97 9.28
N GLU A 290 -16.53 13.79 8.61
CA GLU A 290 -17.64 14.46 9.25
C GLU A 290 -18.69 13.43 9.72
N ARG A 291 -19.11 13.53 10.99
CA ARG A 291 -20.09 12.62 11.61
C ARG A 291 -21.51 13.07 11.35
#